data_b449cdacb3ba3f33f4404bfcc2326db3
#
_entry.id   b449cdacb3ba3f33f4404bfcc2326db3
#
_cell.length_a   1.000
_cell.length_b   1.000
_cell.length_c   1.000
_cell.angle_alpha   90.00
_cell.angle_beta   90.00
_cell.angle_gamma   90.00
#
_symmetry.space_group_name_H-M   'P 1'
#
loop_
_entity.id
_entity.type
_entity.pdbx_description
1 polymer ?
#
loop_
_entity_poly.entity_id
_entity_poly.type
_entity_poly.pdbx_seq_one_letter_code
_entity_poly.pdbx_strand_id
1 'polypeptide(L)'
;MKLARQAAILPMQCTTACKWDTIIPFEPLWEQYKRIIKDNGAIVLTAKQPFTSKLGCSKINWLRESLVWIKHKPTNFANGKHMHLNYIEDILVFCKGKTTYNPQMQPRKSERVKQALS
;
A
#
# COMPACT_ATOMS: atom_id res chain seq x y z
N MET A 1 19.50 8.23 10.40
CA MET A 1 20.07 7.27 9.44
C MET A 1 19.64 5.81 9.57
N LYS A 2 18.80 5.49 10.51
CA LYS A 2 18.32 4.10 10.74
C LYS A 2 16.90 3.84 10.21
N LEU A 3 16.26 4.82 9.61
CA LEU A 3 14.85 4.79 9.19
C LEU A 3 14.60 4.04 7.87
N ALA A 4 15.58 4.03 6.97
CA ALA A 4 15.45 3.41 5.65
C ALA A 4 15.42 1.87 5.66
N ARG A 5 15.74 1.25 6.79
CA ARG A 5 15.83 -0.21 6.92
C ARG A 5 14.57 -0.88 7.48
N GLN A 6 13.54 -0.13 7.78
CA GLN A 6 12.37 -0.64 8.48
C GLN A 6 11.12 -0.81 7.61
N ALA A 7 11.11 -0.21 6.45
CA ALA A 7 10.02 -0.36 5.50
C ALA A 7 10.55 -0.82 4.15
N ALA A 8 10.07 -1.95 3.67
CA ALA A 8 10.28 -2.37 2.30
C ALA A 8 9.06 -1.97 1.49
N ILE A 9 9.23 -1.07 0.53
CA ILE A 9 8.18 -0.68 -0.41
C ILE A 9 8.44 -1.44 -1.71
N LEU A 10 7.60 -2.40 -2.01
CA LEU A 10 7.68 -3.18 -3.23
C LEU A 10 6.42 -2.98 -4.07
N PRO A 11 6.55 -2.56 -5.34
CA PRO A 11 5.43 -2.57 -6.25
C PRO A 11 5.11 -4.02 -6.61
N MET A 12 3.96 -4.51 -6.18
CA MET A 12 3.45 -5.80 -6.61
C MET A 12 2.31 -5.55 -7.59
N GLN A 13 2.62 -5.66 -8.86
CA GLN A 13 1.62 -5.57 -9.91
C GLN A 13 1.23 -7.00 -10.35
N CYS A 14 -0.04 -7.25 -10.35
CA CYS A 14 -0.60 -8.43 -10.98
C CYS A 14 -1.14 -8.04 -12.35
N THR A 15 -0.76 -8.79 -13.37
CA THR A 15 -1.25 -8.71 -14.74
C THR A 15 -0.67 -7.59 -15.59
N THR A 16 0.48 -7.86 -16.11
CA THR A 16 0.85 -7.35 -17.41
C THR A 16 0.60 -8.44 -18.47
N ALA A 17 0.47 -8.04 -19.73
CA ALA A 17 0.36 -8.98 -20.85
C ALA A 17 1.64 -9.79 -21.09
N CYS A 18 2.64 -9.63 -20.24
CA CYS A 18 3.95 -10.27 -20.34
C CYS A 18 3.96 -11.64 -19.68
N LYS A 19 4.42 -12.65 -20.40
CA LYS A 19 4.49 -14.05 -19.91
C LYS A 19 5.43 -14.26 -18.71
N TRP A 20 6.36 -13.34 -18.48
CA TRP A 20 7.32 -13.41 -17.38
C TRP A 20 6.82 -12.76 -16.07
N ASP A 21 5.71 -12.02 -16.16
CA ASP A 21 5.12 -11.36 -14.98
C ASP A 21 4.14 -12.32 -14.30
N THR A 22 4.68 -13.17 -13.46
CA THR A 22 3.91 -14.14 -12.67
C THR A 22 3.82 -13.70 -11.22
N ILE A 23 2.71 -14.03 -10.57
CA ILE A 23 2.52 -13.75 -9.14
C ILE A 23 3.53 -14.59 -8.34
N ILE A 24 4.33 -13.92 -7.52
CA ILE A 24 5.22 -14.58 -6.57
C ILE A 24 4.36 -15.36 -5.56
N PRO A 25 4.67 -16.64 -5.28
CA PRO A 25 3.96 -17.40 -4.25
C PRO A 25 4.03 -16.70 -2.90
N PHE A 26 2.90 -16.54 -2.24
CA PHE A 26 2.82 -15.73 -1.00
C PHE A 26 3.53 -16.38 0.18
N GLU A 27 3.50 -17.71 0.30
CA GLU A 27 4.10 -18.40 1.44
C GLU A 27 5.60 -18.15 1.55
N PRO A 28 6.43 -18.47 0.51
CA PRO A 28 7.85 -18.17 0.58
C PRO A 28 8.16 -16.67 0.68
N LEU A 29 7.32 -15.82 0.09
CA LEU A 29 7.46 -14.37 0.21
C LEU A 29 7.34 -13.92 1.66
N TRP A 30 6.29 -14.37 2.38
CA TRP A 30 6.07 -14.02 3.77
C TRP A 30 7.11 -14.61 4.71
N GLU A 31 7.68 -15.78 4.42
CA GLU A 31 8.80 -16.36 5.16
C GLU A 31 10.04 -15.48 5.08
N GLN A 32 10.37 -14.97 3.89
CA GLN A 32 11.50 -14.06 3.72
C GLN A 32 11.26 -12.72 4.43
N TYR A 33 10.08 -12.15 4.33
CA TYR A 33 9.74 -10.94 5.08
C TYR A 33 9.83 -11.14 6.59
N LYS A 34 9.34 -12.27 7.10
CA LYS A 34 9.43 -12.61 8.52
C LYS A 34 10.88 -12.71 9.00
N ARG A 35 11.77 -13.21 8.14
CA ARG A 35 13.19 -13.36 8.44
C ARG A 35 13.93 -12.03 8.54
N ILE A 36 13.61 -11.09 7.64
CA ILE A 36 14.36 -9.82 7.52
C ILE A 36 13.78 -8.66 8.33
N ILE A 37 12.50 -8.71 8.68
CA ILE A 37 11.84 -7.63 9.41
C ILE A 37 12.17 -7.66 10.88
N LYS A 38 12.37 -6.49 11.47
CA LYS A 38 12.48 -6.33 12.93
C LYS A 38 11.11 -6.47 13.60
N ASP A 39 11.08 -6.77 14.90
CA ASP A 39 9.83 -6.99 15.64
C ASP A 39 8.87 -5.78 15.62
N ASN A 40 9.40 -4.56 15.57
CA ASN A 40 8.63 -3.31 15.46
C ASN A 40 8.68 -2.68 14.06
N GLY A 41 9.09 -3.44 13.05
CA GLY A 41 9.13 -3.01 11.66
C GLY A 41 7.78 -3.11 10.97
N ALA A 42 7.62 -2.36 9.87
CA ALA A 42 6.48 -2.43 8.98
C ALA A 42 6.91 -2.83 7.56
N ILE A 43 6.07 -3.60 6.91
CA ILE A 43 6.17 -3.95 5.49
C ILE A 43 5.11 -3.15 4.75
N VAL A 44 5.52 -2.36 3.79
CA VAL A 44 4.63 -1.52 2.99
C VAL A 44 4.66 -2.02 1.55
N LEU A 45 3.52 -2.46 1.05
CA LEU A 45 3.37 -3.00 -0.29
C LEU A 45 2.34 -2.19 -1.07
N THR A 46 2.69 -1.82 -2.30
CA THR A 46 1.74 -1.20 -3.22
C THR A 46 1.11 -2.26 -4.10
N ALA A 47 -0.18 -2.16 -4.30
CA ALA A 47 -0.94 -3.10 -5.10
C ALA A 47 -2.10 -2.40 -5.81
N LYS A 48 -2.68 -3.09 -6.79
CA LYS A 48 -3.86 -2.67 -7.52
C LYS A 48 -4.90 -3.77 -7.48
N GLN A 49 -6.17 -3.39 -7.37
CA GLN A 49 -7.26 -4.36 -7.46
C GLN A 49 -7.27 -5.11 -8.82
N PRO A 50 -7.58 -6.40 -8.87
CA PRO A 50 -8.03 -7.28 -7.77
C PRO A 50 -6.93 -7.89 -6.90
N PHE A 51 -5.67 -7.65 -7.24
CA PHE A 51 -4.51 -8.22 -6.53
C PHE A 51 -4.39 -7.73 -5.08
N THR A 52 -4.78 -6.47 -4.80
CA THR A 52 -4.80 -5.90 -3.44
C THR A 52 -5.57 -6.78 -2.47
N SER A 53 -6.77 -7.24 -2.86
CA SER A 53 -7.60 -8.10 -2.03
C SER A 53 -6.94 -9.44 -1.75
N LYS A 54 -6.35 -10.06 -2.78
CA LYS A 54 -5.64 -11.33 -2.67
C LYS A 54 -4.41 -11.23 -1.76
N LEU A 55 -3.63 -10.15 -1.92
CA LEU A 55 -2.48 -9.86 -1.08
C LEU A 55 -2.87 -9.61 0.39
N GLY A 56 -3.90 -8.82 0.63
CA GLY A 56 -4.41 -8.56 1.97
C GLY A 56 -4.87 -9.82 2.69
N CYS A 57 -5.61 -10.70 2.00
CA CYS A 57 -6.06 -11.97 2.54
C CYS A 57 -4.93 -12.95 2.82
N SER A 58 -3.83 -12.90 2.06
CA SER A 58 -2.71 -13.82 2.22
C SER A 58 -2.04 -13.75 3.61
N LYS A 59 -2.11 -12.61 4.28
CA LYS A 59 -1.55 -12.41 5.63
C LYS A 59 -2.40 -11.45 6.46
N ILE A 60 -3.68 -11.75 6.59
CA ILE A 60 -4.65 -10.90 7.27
C ILE A 60 -4.28 -10.56 8.72
N ASN A 61 -3.62 -11.47 9.41
CA ASN A 61 -3.19 -11.26 10.80
C ASN A 61 -2.12 -10.17 10.95
N TRP A 62 -1.40 -9.86 9.89
CA TRP A 62 -0.38 -8.82 9.86
C TRP A 62 -0.85 -7.53 9.22
N LEU A 63 -1.95 -7.56 8.48
CA LEU A 63 -2.54 -6.38 7.87
C LEU A 63 -3.03 -5.41 8.94
N ARG A 64 -2.48 -4.20 8.95
CA ARG A 64 -2.83 -3.15 9.91
C ARG A 64 -3.60 -2.03 9.28
N GLU A 65 -3.18 -1.60 8.12
CA GLU A 65 -3.71 -0.40 7.50
C GLU A 65 -3.74 -0.54 5.99
N SER A 66 -4.75 0.04 5.38
CA SER A 66 -4.87 0.17 3.93
C SER A 66 -5.02 1.64 3.61
N LEU A 67 -4.06 2.16 2.87
CA LEU A 67 -4.02 3.55 2.42
C LEU A 67 -4.29 3.61 0.92
N VAL A 68 -4.73 4.76 0.45
CA VAL A 68 -5.00 5.00 -0.96
C VAL A 68 -4.08 6.11 -1.46
N TRP A 69 -3.32 5.79 -2.49
CA TRP A 69 -2.48 6.77 -3.17
C TRP A 69 -3.19 7.30 -4.42
N ILE A 70 -3.49 8.58 -4.41
CA ILE A 70 -4.11 9.28 -5.55
C ILE A 70 -3.00 9.85 -6.43
N LYS A 71 -2.95 9.40 -7.67
CA LYS A 71 -1.96 9.84 -8.67
C LYS A 71 -2.40 11.11 -9.37
N HIS A 72 -1.45 11.92 -9.82
CA HIS A 72 -1.75 13.09 -10.65
C HIS A 72 -2.19 12.73 -12.08
N LYS A 73 -1.69 11.61 -12.62
CA LYS A 73 -2.02 11.14 -13.98
C LYS A 73 -2.53 9.71 -13.94
N PRO A 74 -3.55 9.38 -14.74
CA PRO A 74 -4.05 8.02 -14.81
C PRO A 74 -3.08 7.12 -15.58
N THR A 75 -3.04 5.84 -15.22
CA THR A 75 -2.19 4.85 -15.87
C THR A 75 -2.77 4.28 -17.17
N ASN A 76 -4.08 4.36 -17.34
CA ASN A 76 -4.80 3.76 -18.47
C ASN A 76 -5.51 4.78 -19.35
N PHE A 77 -4.88 5.93 -19.60
CA PHE A 77 -5.48 7.04 -20.36
C PHE A 77 -5.97 6.64 -21.77
N ALA A 78 -5.30 5.68 -22.41
CA ALA A 78 -5.69 5.18 -23.74
C ALA A 78 -7.08 4.50 -23.74
N ASN A 79 -7.52 3.97 -22.60
CA ASN A 79 -8.79 3.27 -22.46
C ASN A 79 -9.93 4.16 -21.94
N GLY A 80 -9.74 5.47 -21.90
CA GLY A 80 -10.71 6.42 -21.33
C GLY A 80 -12.08 6.44 -21.99
N LYS A 81 -12.18 5.93 -23.23
CA LYS A 81 -13.46 5.78 -23.95
C LYS A 81 -14.25 4.53 -23.56
N HIS A 82 -13.60 3.55 -22.92
CA HIS A 82 -14.17 2.24 -22.65
C HIS A 82 -14.32 1.93 -21.18
N MET A 83 -13.54 2.61 -20.31
CA MET A 83 -13.56 2.36 -18.87
C MET A 83 -13.14 3.60 -18.08
N HIS A 84 -13.44 3.59 -16.80
CA HIS A 84 -12.98 4.64 -15.90
C HIS A 84 -11.46 4.69 -15.82
N LEU A 85 -10.91 5.90 -15.82
CA LEU A 85 -9.47 6.11 -15.65
C LEU A 85 -9.04 5.79 -14.24
N ASN A 86 -7.91 5.12 -14.13
CA ASN A 86 -7.39 4.69 -12.84
C ASN A 86 -6.36 5.68 -12.27
N TYR A 87 -6.79 6.41 -11.25
CA TYR A 87 -5.97 7.37 -10.50
C TYR A 87 -5.46 6.84 -9.16
N ILE A 88 -5.86 5.63 -8.78
CA ILE A 88 -5.69 5.12 -7.43
C ILE A 88 -4.75 3.90 -7.43
N GLU A 89 -3.85 3.85 -6.48
CA GLU A 89 -3.15 2.64 -6.05
C GLU A 89 -3.35 2.42 -4.56
N ASP A 90 -3.47 1.16 -4.19
CA ASP A 90 -3.61 0.75 -2.80
C ASP A 90 -2.23 0.54 -2.17
N ILE A 91 -2.08 1.01 -0.94
CA ILE A 91 -0.88 0.79 -0.13
C ILE A 91 -1.30 -0.02 1.10
N LEU A 92 -0.80 -1.23 1.20
CA LEU A 92 -1.07 -2.11 2.33
C LEU A 92 0.11 -2.09 3.31
N VAL A 93 -0.19 -1.86 4.56
CA VAL A 93 0.79 -1.86 5.65
C VAL A 93 0.61 -3.11 6.51
N PHE A 94 1.65 -3.91 6.58
CA PHE A 94 1.69 -5.14 7.38
C PHE A 94 2.70 -4.98 8.51
N CYS A 95 2.39 -5.52 9.68
CA CYS A 95 3.35 -5.61 10.78
C CYS A 95 3.08 -6.83 11.66
N LYS A 96 4.15 -7.38 12.20
CA LYS A 96 4.09 -8.52 13.12
C LYS A 96 3.56 -8.14 14.49
N GLY A 97 3.93 -6.96 14.98
CA GLY A 97 3.59 -6.47 16.32
C GLY A 97 3.25 -4.99 16.31
N LYS A 98 3.63 -4.30 17.37
CA LYS A 98 3.46 -2.85 17.48
C LYS A 98 4.54 -2.12 16.70
N THR A 99 4.16 -1.38 15.67
CA THR A 99 5.09 -0.55 14.89
C THR A 99 5.42 0.77 15.60
N THR A 100 6.61 1.29 15.33
CA THR A 100 6.94 2.66 15.71
C THR A 100 6.20 3.62 14.77
N TYR A 101 5.34 4.45 15.34
CA TYR A 101 4.58 5.46 14.60
C TYR A 101 4.97 6.87 15.06
N ASN A 102 5.44 7.67 14.11
CA ASN A 102 5.81 9.07 14.33
C ASN A 102 4.86 9.97 13.54
N PRO A 103 3.74 10.42 14.12
CA PRO A 103 2.78 11.25 13.41
C PRO A 103 3.36 12.62 13.05
N GLN A 104 3.18 12.99 11.78
CA GLN A 104 3.50 14.34 11.31
C GLN A 104 2.26 15.23 11.50
N MET A 105 2.22 15.95 12.60
CA MET A 105 1.10 16.84 12.92
C MET A 105 1.13 18.08 12.04
N GLN A 106 -0.01 18.38 11.43
CA GLN A 106 -0.20 19.63 10.69
C GLN A 106 -1.07 20.58 11.49
N PRO A 107 -0.79 21.90 11.48
CA PRO A 107 -1.64 22.89 12.14
C PRO A 107 -3.04 22.87 11.50
N ARG A 108 -4.07 22.80 12.34
CA ARG A 108 -5.46 22.83 11.89
C ARG A 108 -5.75 24.21 11.27
N LYS A 109 -6.17 24.24 10.02
CA LYS A 109 -6.70 25.48 9.41
C LYS A 109 -8.04 25.80 10.05
N SER A 110 -8.08 26.84 10.91
CA SER A 110 -9.24 27.23 11.69
C SER A 110 -10.50 27.61 10.88
N GLU A 111 -10.31 28.00 9.62
CA GLU A 111 -11.41 28.43 8.75
C GLU A 111 -12.35 27.30 8.33
N ARG A 112 -11.87 26.04 8.26
CA ARG A 112 -12.73 24.89 7.88
C ARG A 112 -13.71 24.47 8.97
N VAL A 113 -13.44 24.80 10.21
CA VAL A 113 -14.33 24.44 11.34
C VAL A 113 -15.56 25.34 11.38
N LYS A 114 -15.45 26.59 10.95
CA LYS A 114 -16.60 27.54 10.91
C LYS A 114 -17.61 27.18 9.82
N GLN A 115 -17.17 26.61 8.69
CA GLN A 115 -18.07 26.19 7.61
C GLN A 115 -18.81 24.88 7.87
N ALA A 116 -18.31 24.03 8.75
CA ALA A 116 -18.96 22.77 9.10
C ALA A 116 -20.02 22.92 10.21
N LEU A 117 -20.05 24.08 10.88
CA LEU A 117 -20.98 24.40 11.98
C LEU A 117 -22.04 25.44 11.60
N SER A 118 -21.99 25.94 10.39
CA SER A 118 -23.00 26.84 9.79
C SER A 118 -23.87 26.07 8.78
#